data_f23af07f9c63bb7c385ffd5280f2c4b6
#
_entry.id   f23af07f9c63bb7c385ffd5280f2c4b6
#
_cell.length_a   1.000
_cell.length_b   1.000
_cell.length_c   1.000
_cell.angle_alpha   90.00
_cell.angle_beta   90.00
_cell.angle_gamma   90.00
#
_symmetry.space_group_name_H-M   'P 1'
#
loop_
_entity.id
_entity.type
_entity.pdbx_description
1 polymer ?
#
loop_
_entity_poly.entity_id
_entity_poly.type
_entity_poly.pdbx_seq_one_letter_code
_entity_poly.pdbx_strand_id
1 'polypeptide(L)'
;MLLSEPRIPPRPSDDWDEAVDEALAALRPPGSNRGPGERRRERPTSNILGIFSWHPDLAKAWFAFNNHLFHSTLSKRDRELVTVRIAWLRRGEYEWAQHVRMAKSAGLSDDEVDAIMAGADSPVWGPRDAALLRLVDEIAADHYVSDQTWKRLAEDFDRQQLMDLVFTIGAYDLLAMAFNTFGLELDPGLTGFPDHDQDQDPARG
;
A
#
# COMPACT_ATOMS: atom_id res chain seq x y z
N MET A 1 7.41 -6.13 15.72
CA MET A 1 8.52 -7.12 15.97
C MET A 1 9.05 -7.49 14.60
N LEU A 2 10.24 -7.04 14.26
CA LEU A 2 10.90 -7.47 13.02
C LEU A 2 11.35 -8.92 13.22
N LEU A 3 11.06 -9.78 12.25
CA LEU A 3 11.54 -11.15 12.25
C LEU A 3 13.07 -11.14 12.06
N SER A 4 13.78 -12.05 12.72
CA SER A 4 15.23 -12.21 12.54
C SER A 4 15.60 -12.68 11.13
N GLU A 5 14.69 -13.38 10.47
CA GLU A 5 14.81 -13.86 9.09
C GLU A 5 13.43 -13.91 8.44
N PRO A 6 13.32 -13.66 7.12
CA PRO A 6 12.07 -13.83 6.39
C PRO A 6 11.53 -15.26 6.51
N ARG A 7 10.23 -15.39 6.80
CA ARG A 7 9.55 -16.70 6.76
C ARG A 7 9.31 -17.17 5.33
N ILE A 8 9.06 -16.22 4.44
CA ILE A 8 8.94 -16.46 3.00
C ILE A 8 9.87 -15.47 2.31
N PRO A 9 11.10 -15.89 1.94
CA PRO A 9 12.02 -15.01 1.23
C PRO A 9 11.52 -14.75 -0.20
N PRO A 10 11.82 -13.58 -0.79
CA PRO A 10 11.53 -13.31 -2.18
C PRO A 10 12.19 -14.36 -3.09
N ARG A 11 11.43 -14.96 -4.01
CA ARG A 11 11.97 -15.88 -5.02
C ARG A 11 12.82 -15.09 -6.02
N PRO A 12 14.06 -15.51 -6.31
CA PRO A 12 14.92 -14.84 -7.30
C PRO A 12 14.24 -14.79 -8.69
N SER A 13 14.39 -13.68 -9.38
CA SER A 13 13.75 -13.49 -10.70
C SER A 13 14.23 -14.48 -11.76
N ASP A 14 15.44 -15.01 -11.61
CA ASP A 14 16.00 -16.03 -12.51
C ASP A 14 15.26 -17.37 -12.41
N ASP A 15 14.61 -17.62 -11.27
CA ASP A 15 13.84 -18.85 -11.02
C ASP A 15 12.36 -18.74 -11.46
N TRP A 16 11.93 -17.58 -11.99
CA TRP A 16 10.53 -17.37 -12.38
C TRP A 16 10.22 -18.10 -13.69
N ASP A 17 9.10 -18.81 -13.69
CA ASP A 17 8.56 -19.57 -14.81
C ASP A 17 7.50 -18.78 -15.63
N GLU A 18 6.92 -19.43 -16.62
CA GLU A 18 5.89 -18.84 -17.49
C GLU A 18 4.63 -18.44 -16.71
N ALA A 19 4.24 -19.19 -15.68
CA ALA A 19 3.07 -18.90 -14.86
C ALA A 19 3.26 -17.58 -14.10
N VAL A 20 4.46 -17.30 -13.59
CA VAL A 20 4.79 -16.00 -12.97
C VAL A 20 4.75 -14.88 -14.02
N ASP A 21 5.30 -15.11 -15.22
CA ASP A 21 5.27 -14.11 -16.30
C ASP A 21 3.82 -13.76 -16.72
N GLU A 22 2.92 -14.75 -16.75
CA GLU A 22 1.49 -14.55 -16.98
C GLU A 22 0.82 -13.73 -15.86
N ALA A 23 1.11 -14.07 -14.60
CA ALA A 23 0.58 -13.34 -13.47
C ALA A 23 1.00 -11.86 -13.47
N LEU A 24 2.27 -11.60 -13.74
CA LEU A 24 2.82 -10.25 -13.87
C LEU A 24 2.23 -9.45 -15.06
N ALA A 25 1.65 -10.13 -16.04
CA ALA A 25 0.99 -9.45 -17.15
C ALA A 25 -0.22 -8.61 -16.68
N ALA A 26 -0.84 -8.95 -15.55
CA ALA A 26 -1.94 -8.18 -14.96
C ALA A 26 -1.51 -6.79 -14.46
N LEU A 27 -0.22 -6.56 -14.21
CA LEU A 27 0.32 -5.24 -13.82
C LEU A 27 0.51 -4.28 -15.00
N ARG A 28 0.30 -4.74 -16.22
CA ARG A 28 0.58 -3.92 -17.41
C ARG A 28 -0.54 -2.91 -17.66
N PRO A 29 -0.22 -1.70 -18.12
CA PRO A 29 -1.22 -0.79 -18.60
C PRO A 29 -2.06 -1.43 -19.72
N PRO A 30 -3.37 -1.16 -19.80
CA PRO A 30 -4.21 -1.61 -20.90
C PRO A 30 -3.60 -1.21 -22.26
N GLY A 31 -3.50 -2.17 -23.20
CA GLY A 31 -2.97 -1.91 -24.55
C GLY A 31 -1.45 -2.04 -24.72
N SER A 32 -0.70 -2.45 -23.71
CA SER A 32 0.73 -2.72 -23.84
C SER A 32 0.98 -4.04 -24.59
N ASN A 33 1.42 -3.97 -25.86
CA ASN A 33 1.75 -5.11 -26.72
C ASN A 33 3.23 -5.54 -26.60
N ARG A 34 3.72 -5.91 -25.43
CA ARG A 34 5.05 -6.50 -25.30
C ARG A 34 4.98 -8.03 -25.48
N GLY A 35 5.74 -8.57 -26.44
CA GLY A 35 5.78 -10.00 -26.73
C GLY A 35 6.50 -10.85 -25.64
N PRO A 36 6.34 -12.19 -25.66
CA PRO A 36 6.91 -13.09 -24.65
C PRO A 36 8.44 -13.04 -24.51
N GLY A 37 9.17 -12.72 -25.59
CA GLY A 37 10.64 -12.72 -25.61
C GLY A 37 11.32 -11.48 -25.05
N GLU A 38 10.63 -10.34 -24.98
CA GLU A 38 11.16 -9.10 -24.38
C GLU A 38 11.07 -9.12 -22.85
N ARG A 39 10.34 -10.06 -22.28
CA ARG A 39 9.99 -10.15 -20.85
C ARG A 39 11.16 -10.57 -19.97
N ARG A 40 12.11 -11.36 -20.49
CA ARG A 40 13.22 -11.89 -19.68
C ARG A 40 14.34 -10.88 -19.40
N ARG A 41 14.46 -9.81 -20.21
CA ARG A 41 15.57 -8.85 -20.09
C ARG A 41 15.28 -7.68 -19.11
N GLU A 42 14.03 -7.44 -18.74
CA GLU A 42 13.61 -6.31 -17.91
C GLU A 42 12.58 -6.75 -16.84
N ARG A 43 12.85 -7.86 -16.13
CA ARG A 43 11.99 -8.26 -15.02
C ARG A 43 12.16 -7.27 -13.88
N PRO A 44 11.05 -6.68 -13.37
CA PRO A 44 11.14 -5.88 -12.15
C PRO A 44 11.57 -6.78 -11.00
N THR A 45 12.56 -6.32 -10.23
CA THR A 45 13.19 -7.10 -9.15
C THR A 45 12.78 -6.62 -7.77
N SER A 46 11.52 -6.20 -7.58
CA SER A 46 11.05 -5.82 -6.25
C SER A 46 10.74 -7.06 -5.40
N ASN A 47 11.03 -6.98 -4.12
CA ASN A 47 10.80 -8.08 -3.17
C ASN A 47 9.34 -8.53 -3.11
N ILE A 48 8.38 -7.60 -3.25
CA ILE A 48 6.95 -7.92 -3.35
C ILE A 48 6.66 -8.88 -4.51
N LEU A 49 7.25 -8.67 -5.68
CA LEU A 49 7.04 -9.55 -6.82
C LEU A 49 7.68 -10.93 -6.59
N GLY A 50 8.84 -10.95 -5.91
CA GLY A 50 9.49 -12.18 -5.48
C GLY A 50 8.62 -13.00 -4.52
N ILE A 51 7.91 -12.36 -3.59
CA ILE A 51 6.94 -13.05 -2.71
C ILE A 51 5.77 -13.62 -3.52
N PHE A 52 5.13 -12.81 -4.34
CA PHE A 52 3.99 -13.27 -5.13
C PHE A 52 4.33 -14.34 -6.16
N SER A 53 5.60 -14.42 -6.60
CA SER A 53 6.06 -15.43 -7.56
C SER A 53 6.01 -16.87 -7.01
N TRP A 54 5.90 -17.05 -5.68
CA TRP A 54 5.68 -18.36 -5.08
C TRP A 54 4.27 -18.91 -5.33
N HIS A 55 3.30 -18.04 -5.63
CA HIS A 55 1.90 -18.44 -5.85
C HIS A 55 1.31 -17.68 -7.04
N PRO A 56 1.59 -18.10 -8.29
CA PRO A 56 1.18 -17.36 -9.50
C PRO A 56 -0.31 -17.11 -9.62
N ASP A 57 -1.17 -18.05 -9.19
CA ASP A 57 -2.63 -17.87 -9.24
C ASP A 57 -3.10 -16.78 -8.28
N LEU A 58 -2.56 -16.73 -7.06
CA LEU A 58 -2.80 -15.65 -6.10
C LEU A 58 -2.27 -14.32 -6.64
N ALA A 59 -1.05 -14.33 -7.19
CA ALA A 59 -0.44 -13.16 -7.82
C ALA A 59 -1.32 -12.57 -8.92
N LYS A 60 -1.83 -13.41 -9.82
CA LYS A 60 -2.71 -13.01 -10.92
C LYS A 60 -4.00 -12.33 -10.41
N ALA A 61 -4.65 -12.94 -9.43
CA ALA A 61 -5.87 -12.39 -8.82
C ALA A 61 -5.60 -11.07 -8.10
N TRP A 62 -4.53 -11.04 -7.30
CA TRP A 62 -4.11 -9.84 -6.57
C TRP A 62 -3.74 -8.70 -7.51
N PHE A 63 -2.91 -8.94 -8.51
CA PHE A 63 -2.45 -7.89 -9.43
C PHE A 63 -3.59 -7.31 -10.29
N ALA A 64 -4.60 -8.12 -10.63
CA ALA A 64 -5.79 -7.63 -11.29
C ALA A 64 -6.58 -6.66 -10.39
N PHE A 65 -6.76 -7.00 -9.12
CA PHE A 65 -7.41 -6.12 -8.14
C PHE A 65 -6.57 -4.87 -7.85
N ASN A 66 -5.26 -5.03 -7.62
CA ASN A 66 -4.35 -3.92 -7.40
C ASN A 66 -4.31 -2.94 -8.58
N ASN A 67 -4.36 -3.46 -9.82
CA ASN A 67 -4.44 -2.62 -11.02
C ASN A 67 -5.73 -1.78 -11.04
N HIS A 68 -6.88 -2.32 -10.56
CA HIS A 68 -8.08 -1.52 -10.36
C HIS A 68 -7.84 -0.37 -9.38
N LEU A 69 -7.21 -0.62 -8.22
CA LEU A 69 -6.94 0.41 -7.22
C LEU A 69 -6.06 1.54 -7.77
N PHE A 70 -5.06 1.20 -8.58
CA PHE A 70 -4.19 2.21 -9.21
C PHE A 70 -4.88 3.06 -10.26
N HIS A 71 -5.95 2.55 -10.88
CA HIS A 71 -6.74 3.21 -11.93
C HIS A 71 -8.17 3.53 -11.47
N SER A 72 -8.42 3.48 -10.17
CA SER A 72 -9.71 3.77 -9.56
C SER A 72 -10.14 5.23 -9.77
N THR A 73 -11.31 5.57 -9.28
CA THR A 73 -11.89 6.93 -9.40
C THR A 73 -11.23 7.95 -8.47
N LEU A 74 -10.34 7.49 -7.57
CA LEU A 74 -9.64 8.36 -6.63
C LEU A 74 -8.54 9.18 -7.31
N SER A 75 -8.33 10.40 -6.83
CA SER A 75 -7.09 11.11 -7.14
C SER A 75 -5.88 10.35 -6.61
N LYS A 76 -4.73 10.48 -7.28
CA LYS A 76 -3.50 9.86 -6.80
C LYS A 76 -3.15 10.30 -5.38
N ARG A 77 -3.38 11.58 -5.07
CA ARG A 77 -3.11 12.15 -3.75
C ARG A 77 -4.01 11.53 -2.67
N ASP A 78 -5.30 11.39 -2.91
CA ASP A 78 -6.23 10.79 -1.95
C ASP A 78 -5.89 9.32 -1.69
N ARG A 79 -5.61 8.57 -2.75
CA ARG A 79 -5.19 7.18 -2.63
C ARG A 79 -3.94 7.03 -1.79
N GLU A 80 -2.88 7.82 -2.07
CA GLU A 80 -1.65 7.73 -1.31
C GLU A 80 -1.82 8.19 0.14
N LEU A 81 -2.64 9.22 0.40
CA LEU A 81 -2.92 9.70 1.75
C LEU A 81 -3.48 8.58 2.64
N VAL A 82 -4.51 7.86 2.16
CA VAL A 82 -5.10 6.76 2.95
C VAL A 82 -4.18 5.54 3.01
N THR A 83 -3.42 5.25 1.95
CA THR A 83 -2.48 4.13 1.91
C THR A 83 -1.32 4.33 2.90
N VAL A 84 -0.70 5.50 2.92
CA VAL A 84 0.40 5.80 3.85
C VAL A 84 -0.11 5.78 5.30
N ARG A 85 -1.35 6.27 5.57
CA ARG A 85 -1.92 6.20 6.92
C ARG A 85 -2.14 4.78 7.40
N ILE A 86 -2.75 3.91 6.58
CA ILE A 86 -2.96 2.51 7.00
C ILE A 86 -1.63 1.76 7.15
N ALA A 87 -0.65 2.00 6.27
CA ALA A 87 0.69 1.44 6.39
C ALA A 87 1.36 1.83 7.72
N TRP A 88 1.22 3.10 8.13
CA TRP A 88 1.70 3.59 9.43
C TRP A 88 1.04 2.87 10.59
N LEU A 89 -0.30 2.82 10.62
CA LEU A 89 -1.08 2.20 11.70
C LEU A 89 -0.80 0.70 11.85
N ARG A 90 -0.57 -0.01 10.75
CA ARG A 90 -0.30 -1.45 10.73
C ARG A 90 1.19 -1.79 10.82
N ARG A 91 2.04 -0.78 10.95
CA ARG A 91 3.51 -0.98 10.94
C ARG A 91 3.96 -1.75 9.70
N GLY A 92 3.32 -1.49 8.56
CA GLY A 92 3.67 -2.03 7.25
C GLY A 92 4.83 -1.26 6.66
N GLU A 93 6.05 -1.62 7.03
CA GLU A 93 7.25 -0.84 6.67
C GLU A 93 7.51 -0.84 5.16
N TYR A 94 7.22 -1.96 4.48
CA TYR A 94 7.39 -2.05 3.03
C TYR A 94 6.42 -1.11 2.29
N GLU A 95 5.14 -1.12 2.66
CA GLU A 95 4.12 -0.23 2.10
C GLU A 95 4.46 1.24 2.41
N TRP A 96 4.84 1.53 3.64
CA TRP A 96 5.29 2.87 4.03
C TRP A 96 6.40 3.37 3.11
N ALA A 97 7.49 2.61 2.98
CA ALA A 97 8.65 2.99 2.20
C ALA A 97 8.33 3.24 0.72
N GLN A 98 7.47 2.40 0.12
CA GLN A 98 7.04 2.55 -1.26
C GLN A 98 6.07 3.73 -1.42
N HIS A 99 5.06 3.83 -0.56
CA HIS A 99 3.95 4.77 -0.74
C HIS A 99 4.27 6.18 -0.28
N VAL A 100 5.17 6.41 0.67
CA VAL A 100 5.69 7.76 0.97
C VAL A 100 6.34 8.40 -0.25
N ARG A 101 7.13 7.64 -1.01
CA ARG A 101 7.73 8.13 -2.26
C ARG A 101 6.66 8.45 -3.30
N MET A 102 5.63 7.59 -3.42
CA MET A 102 4.50 7.81 -4.34
C MET A 102 3.64 9.00 -3.90
N ALA A 103 3.40 9.16 -2.60
CA ALA A 103 2.68 10.28 -2.00
C ALA A 103 3.34 11.62 -2.32
N LYS A 104 4.66 11.73 -2.14
CA LYS A 104 5.43 12.91 -2.54
C LYS A 104 5.32 13.19 -4.04
N SER A 105 5.38 12.16 -4.87
CA SER A 105 5.16 12.28 -6.32
C SER A 105 3.74 12.67 -6.70
N ALA A 106 2.76 12.38 -5.83
CA ALA A 106 1.36 12.78 -5.98
C ALA A 106 1.06 14.17 -5.39
N GLY A 107 2.07 14.86 -4.83
CA GLY A 107 1.99 16.23 -4.37
C GLY A 107 1.83 16.41 -2.87
N LEU A 108 2.00 15.36 -2.04
CA LEU A 108 2.10 15.53 -0.59
C LEU A 108 3.48 16.12 -0.23
N SER A 109 3.48 17.14 0.62
CA SER A 109 4.70 17.71 1.16
C SER A 109 5.32 16.85 2.26
N ASP A 110 6.56 17.15 2.65
CA ASP A 110 7.21 16.47 3.78
C ASP A 110 6.43 16.71 5.09
N ASP A 111 5.96 17.94 5.32
CA ASP A 111 5.13 18.27 6.50
C ASP A 111 3.81 17.47 6.52
N GLU A 112 3.19 17.24 5.35
CA GLU A 112 1.98 16.41 5.25
C GLU A 112 2.29 14.93 5.51
N VAL A 113 3.41 14.41 5.02
CA VAL A 113 3.84 13.04 5.34
C VAL A 113 4.08 12.86 6.83
N ASP A 114 4.73 13.83 7.49
CA ASP A 114 4.93 13.83 8.94
C ASP A 114 3.59 13.92 9.69
N ALA A 115 2.67 14.76 9.18
CA ALA A 115 1.34 14.92 9.76
C ALA A 115 0.46 13.65 9.62
N ILE A 116 0.71 12.78 8.61
CA ILE A 116 0.04 11.48 8.50
C ILE A 116 0.30 10.62 9.74
N MET A 117 1.52 10.65 10.28
CA MET A 117 1.86 9.90 11.49
C MET A 117 1.07 10.39 12.70
N ALA A 118 0.90 11.71 12.84
CA ALA A 118 0.11 12.34 13.92
C ALA A 118 -1.40 12.08 13.78
N GLY A 119 -1.91 11.80 12.58
CA GLY A 119 -3.30 11.47 12.31
C GLY A 119 -4.20 12.64 11.96
N ALA A 120 -5.51 12.39 12.01
CA ALA A 120 -6.56 13.28 11.51
C ALA A 120 -6.64 14.64 12.24
N ASP A 121 -6.16 14.72 13.47
CA ASP A 121 -6.26 15.92 14.31
C ASP A 121 -5.07 16.89 14.15
N SER A 122 -4.10 16.56 13.28
CA SER A 122 -3.00 17.47 12.95
C SER A 122 -3.54 18.75 12.30
N PRO A 123 -3.04 19.94 12.73
CA PRO A 123 -3.47 21.24 12.19
C PRO A 123 -3.05 21.46 10.73
N VAL A 124 -2.23 20.58 10.16
CA VAL A 124 -1.83 20.61 8.75
C VAL A 124 -3.03 20.33 7.83
N TRP A 125 -4.02 19.54 8.32
CA TRP A 125 -5.10 19.05 7.47
C TRP A 125 -6.29 20.02 7.39
N GLY A 126 -6.73 20.28 6.17
CA GLY A 126 -8.07 20.82 5.94
C GLY A 126 -9.16 19.77 6.25
N PRO A 127 -10.44 20.22 6.37
CA PRO A 127 -11.53 19.32 6.78
C PRO A 127 -11.72 18.07 5.91
N ARG A 128 -11.37 18.14 4.63
CA ARG A 128 -11.48 17.03 3.67
C ARG A 128 -10.43 15.94 3.94
N ASP A 129 -9.16 16.34 4.07
CA ASP A 129 -8.07 15.40 4.31
C ASP A 129 -8.14 14.80 5.72
N ALA A 130 -8.52 15.61 6.72
CA ALA A 130 -8.81 15.12 8.06
C ALA A 130 -9.92 14.05 8.06
N ALA A 131 -10.96 14.19 7.23
CA ALA A 131 -12.00 13.17 7.10
C ALA A 131 -11.48 11.88 6.45
N LEU A 132 -10.57 11.96 5.45
CA LEU A 132 -9.91 10.80 4.87
C LEU A 132 -9.06 10.04 5.89
N LEU A 133 -8.27 10.75 6.69
CA LEU A 133 -7.46 10.12 7.73
C LEU A 133 -8.33 9.50 8.83
N ARG A 134 -9.41 10.19 9.23
CA ARG A 134 -10.37 9.65 10.20
C ARG A 134 -11.07 8.39 9.71
N LEU A 135 -11.40 8.32 8.41
CA LEU A 135 -11.88 7.10 7.77
C LEU A 135 -10.92 5.93 7.97
N VAL A 136 -9.62 6.16 7.74
CA VAL A 136 -8.60 5.13 7.93
C VAL A 136 -8.50 4.72 9.39
N ASP A 137 -8.48 5.69 10.31
CA ASP A 137 -8.36 5.44 11.75
C ASP A 137 -9.54 4.61 12.28
N GLU A 138 -10.78 4.95 11.88
CA GLU A 138 -11.99 4.23 12.29
C GLU A 138 -12.01 2.80 11.70
N ILE A 139 -11.68 2.62 10.41
CA ILE A 139 -11.58 1.27 9.81
C ILE A 139 -10.50 0.44 10.50
N ALA A 140 -9.35 1.03 10.78
CA ALA A 140 -8.25 0.32 11.42
C ALA A 140 -8.55 -0.11 12.86
N ALA A 141 -9.34 0.66 13.60
CA ALA A 141 -9.73 0.39 14.99
C ALA A 141 -10.94 -0.54 15.07
N ASP A 142 -12.01 -0.23 14.34
CA ASP A 142 -13.34 -0.78 14.55
C ASP A 142 -13.87 -1.62 13.39
N HIS A 143 -13.15 -1.66 12.24
CA HIS A 143 -13.62 -2.24 10.97
C HIS A 143 -14.95 -1.64 10.48
N TYR A 144 -15.24 -0.44 10.90
CA TYR A 144 -16.49 0.28 10.66
C TYR A 144 -16.25 1.79 10.64
N VAL A 145 -17.09 2.53 9.93
CA VAL A 145 -17.00 3.98 9.79
C VAL A 145 -18.22 4.62 10.45
N SER A 146 -18.00 5.62 11.30
CA SER A 146 -19.09 6.36 11.97
C SER A 146 -19.95 7.12 10.94
N ASP A 147 -21.22 7.32 11.26
CA ASP A 147 -22.14 8.12 10.45
C ASP A 147 -21.64 9.55 10.24
N GLN A 148 -20.92 10.10 11.22
CA GLN A 148 -20.36 11.45 11.13
C GLN A 148 -19.29 11.53 10.08
N THR A 149 -18.30 10.63 10.13
CA THR A 149 -17.22 10.55 9.13
C THR A 149 -17.77 10.23 7.74
N TRP A 150 -18.71 9.27 7.65
CA TRP A 150 -19.35 8.92 6.39
C TRP A 150 -20.09 10.09 5.73
N LYS A 151 -20.91 10.83 6.50
CA LYS A 151 -21.62 12.01 5.99
C LYS A 151 -20.67 13.09 5.51
N ARG A 152 -19.58 13.34 6.26
CA ARG A 152 -18.56 14.32 5.85
C ARG A 152 -17.88 13.93 4.53
N LEU A 153 -17.52 12.67 4.37
CA LEU A 153 -16.92 12.18 3.13
C LEU A 153 -17.90 12.24 1.95
N ALA A 154 -19.18 11.94 2.16
CA ALA A 154 -20.20 11.99 1.11
C ALA A 154 -20.50 13.40 0.60
N GLU A 155 -19.98 14.47 1.21
CA GLU A 155 -20.01 15.83 0.68
C GLU A 155 -19.00 16.04 -0.46
N ASP A 156 -17.88 15.30 -0.43
CA ASP A 156 -16.75 15.48 -1.36
C ASP A 156 -16.57 14.32 -2.34
N PHE A 157 -17.09 13.12 -2.02
CA PHE A 157 -16.90 11.88 -2.76
C PHE A 157 -18.21 11.25 -3.19
N ASP A 158 -18.27 10.80 -4.43
CA ASP A 158 -19.40 10.00 -4.92
C ASP A 158 -19.35 8.54 -4.39
N ARG A 159 -20.37 7.74 -4.74
CA ARG A 159 -20.49 6.35 -4.25
C ARG A 159 -19.34 5.45 -4.73
N GLN A 160 -18.86 5.65 -5.98
CA GLN A 160 -17.76 4.85 -6.51
C GLN A 160 -16.46 5.19 -5.78
N GLN A 161 -16.21 6.47 -5.56
CA GLN A 161 -15.06 6.95 -4.82
C GLN A 161 -15.06 6.48 -3.36
N LEU A 162 -16.22 6.50 -2.68
CA LEU A 162 -16.36 5.98 -1.33
C LEU A 162 -16.08 4.46 -1.26
N MET A 163 -16.54 3.69 -2.26
CA MET A 163 -16.19 2.27 -2.37
C MET A 163 -14.68 2.09 -2.59
N ASP A 164 -14.09 2.83 -3.52
CA ASP A 164 -12.67 2.76 -3.82
C ASP A 164 -11.81 3.11 -2.60
N LEU A 165 -12.23 4.09 -1.77
CA LEU A 165 -11.56 4.41 -0.50
C LEU A 165 -11.53 3.22 0.45
N VAL A 166 -12.70 2.62 0.72
CA VAL A 166 -12.80 1.48 1.65
C VAL A 166 -12.00 0.28 1.15
N PHE A 167 -12.12 -0.05 -0.14
CA PHE A 167 -11.38 -1.16 -0.73
C PHE A 167 -9.86 -0.89 -0.80
N THR A 168 -9.43 0.35 -1.01
CA THR A 168 -8.02 0.72 -0.96
C THR A 168 -7.45 0.51 0.44
N ILE A 169 -8.12 1.03 1.47
CA ILE A 169 -7.70 0.86 2.87
C ILE A 169 -7.61 -0.63 3.22
N GLY A 170 -8.66 -1.40 2.93
CA GLY A 170 -8.69 -2.83 3.22
C GLY A 170 -7.62 -3.64 2.49
N ALA A 171 -7.32 -3.27 1.23
CA ALA A 171 -6.27 -3.91 0.45
C ALA A 171 -4.88 -3.72 1.08
N TYR A 172 -4.56 -2.50 1.50
CA TYR A 172 -3.27 -2.21 2.13
C TYR A 172 -3.19 -2.69 3.58
N ASP A 173 -4.31 -2.79 4.29
CA ASP A 173 -4.38 -3.49 5.59
C ASP A 173 -4.04 -4.98 5.43
N LEU A 174 -4.61 -5.65 4.42
CA LEU A 174 -4.30 -7.04 4.08
C LEU A 174 -2.81 -7.23 3.71
N LEU A 175 -2.24 -6.33 2.89
CA LEU A 175 -0.83 -6.41 2.49
C LEU A 175 0.09 -6.23 3.70
N ALA A 176 -0.15 -5.24 4.55
CA ALA A 176 0.64 -5.01 5.75
C ALA A 176 0.63 -6.24 6.66
N MET A 177 -0.55 -6.86 6.88
CA MET A 177 -0.66 -8.11 7.63
C MET A 177 0.16 -9.23 7.00
N ALA A 178 0.04 -9.43 5.67
CA ALA A 178 0.73 -10.49 4.95
C ALA A 178 2.26 -10.30 4.99
N PHE A 179 2.74 -9.10 4.65
CA PHE A 179 4.16 -8.81 4.53
C PHE A 179 4.87 -8.78 5.89
N ASN A 180 4.23 -8.24 6.92
CA ASN A 180 4.73 -8.36 8.30
C ASN A 180 4.81 -9.83 8.74
N THR A 181 3.83 -10.66 8.35
CA THR A 181 3.82 -12.08 8.69
C THR A 181 4.91 -12.86 7.93
N PHE A 182 5.15 -12.53 6.66
CA PHE A 182 6.17 -13.19 5.84
C PHE A 182 7.58 -12.70 6.14
N GLY A 183 7.71 -11.51 6.72
CA GLY A 183 9.00 -10.86 6.96
C GLY A 183 9.57 -10.23 5.68
N LEU A 184 8.72 -9.56 4.89
CA LEU A 184 9.16 -8.91 3.66
C LEU A 184 10.14 -7.78 3.97
N GLU A 185 11.35 -7.88 3.45
CA GLU A 185 12.38 -6.87 3.56
C GLU A 185 12.21 -5.74 2.54
N LEU A 186 12.72 -4.56 2.86
CA LEU A 186 12.72 -3.42 1.94
C LEU A 186 13.54 -3.72 0.68
N ASP A 187 13.09 -3.16 -0.44
CA ASP A 187 13.91 -3.14 -1.66
C ASP A 187 15.14 -2.25 -1.45
N PRO A 188 16.26 -2.54 -2.13
CA PRO A 188 17.46 -1.70 -2.04
C PRO A 188 17.16 -0.23 -2.35
N GLY A 189 17.62 0.67 -1.49
CA GLY A 189 17.46 2.12 -1.64
C GLY A 189 16.13 2.69 -1.14
N LEU A 190 15.26 1.87 -0.55
CA LEU A 190 14.10 2.37 0.19
C LEU A 190 14.48 2.70 1.63
N THR A 191 13.81 3.71 2.18
CA THR A 191 13.92 4.10 3.59
C THR A 191 12.65 3.69 4.31
N GLY A 192 12.81 2.97 5.43
CA GLY A 192 11.72 2.54 6.29
C GLY A 192 11.12 3.68 7.12
N PHE A 193 10.54 3.31 8.26
CA PHE A 193 9.98 4.28 9.20
C PHE A 193 11.06 5.24 9.72
N PRO A 194 10.69 6.51 10.05
CA PRO A 194 11.59 7.44 10.72
C PRO A 194 12.12 6.87 12.04
N ASP A 195 13.41 7.15 12.36
CA ASP A 195 14.09 6.61 13.54
C ASP A 195 13.42 6.92 14.89
N HIS A 196 12.63 8.00 14.96
CA HIS A 196 11.94 8.43 16.19
C HIS A 196 10.88 7.44 16.69
N ASP A 197 10.49 6.47 15.89
CA ASP A 197 9.41 5.54 16.21
C ASP A 197 9.88 4.12 16.56
N GLN A 198 11.18 3.87 16.48
CA GLN A 198 11.75 2.58 16.89
C GLN A 198 11.70 2.34 18.42
N ASP A 199 11.58 3.43 19.21
CA ASP A 199 11.53 3.36 20.68
C ASP A 199 10.11 3.21 21.27
N GLN A 200 9.05 3.32 20.46
CA GLN A 200 7.64 3.24 20.92
C GLN A 200 6.97 1.88 20.63
N ASP A 201 7.72 0.81 20.44
CA ASP A 201 7.16 -0.54 20.30
C ASP A 201 6.66 -1.04 21.67
N PRO A 202 5.33 -1.06 21.94
CA PRO A 202 4.79 -1.56 23.21
C PRO A 202 4.99 -3.06 23.43
N ALA A 203 5.54 -3.78 22.43
CA ALA A 203 5.86 -5.21 22.52
C ALA A 203 7.29 -5.49 23.01
N ARG A 204 8.07 -4.45 23.37
CA ARG A 204 9.40 -4.58 23.97
C ARG A 204 9.41 -4.57 25.49
N GLY A 205 8.25 -4.68 26.15
CA GLY A 205 8.09 -4.80 27.61
C GLY A 205 7.64 -6.20 28.02
#